data_43c5fa9cd17d25428e29be394562f536
#
_entry.id   43c5fa9cd17d25428e29be394562f536
#
_cell.length_a   1.000
_cell.length_b   1.000
_cell.length_c   1.000
_cell.angle_alpha   90.00
_cell.angle_beta   90.00
_cell.angle_gamma   90.00
#
_symmetry.space_group_name_H-M   'P 1'
#
loop_
_entity.id
_entity.type
_entity.pdbx_description
1 polymer ?
#
loop_
_entity_poly.entity_id
_entity_poly.type
_entity_poly.pdbx_seq_one_letter_code
_entity_poly.pdbx_strand_id
1 'polypeptide(L)'
;MTHKSHNETETTPLSTDTDIASEQATPTESVALDPKDVELAVLKDRLLRLQADFDNFRKRTLRDREDMARRAAEKILKELLPAIDHFDLGIQAARKSHIKHAVVEGFEGILKQFYGILEKSGVTPIETRGQSFDPHIHECVTQIPSEEHPESMVIEETRKGYRLGTYILRASQVIVSSGPAKAADAAEMEAEGN
;
A
#
# COMPACT_ATOMS: atom_id res chain seq x y z
N MET A 1 -32.37 -32.86 17.05
CA MET A 1 -32.34 -34.35 17.01
C MET A 1 -30.88 -34.71 16.97
N THR A 2 -30.27 -34.96 18.13
CA THR A 2 -30.12 -36.24 18.79
C THR A 2 -29.26 -37.19 17.97
N HIS A 3 -28.14 -37.76 18.38
CA HIS A 3 -27.60 -38.23 19.64
C HIS A 3 -26.14 -38.63 19.37
N LYS A 4 -25.10 -38.34 20.20
CA LYS A 4 -24.74 -39.11 21.43
C LYS A 4 -24.33 -40.56 21.14
N SER A 5 -23.19 -41.07 21.51
CA SER A 5 -22.51 -41.25 22.78
C SER A 5 -21.52 -42.44 22.60
N HIS A 6 -20.38 -42.33 23.22
CA HIS A 6 -19.93 -43.15 24.39
C HIS A 6 -19.77 -44.66 24.11
N ASN A 7 -18.76 -45.40 24.50
CA ASN A 7 -18.06 -45.55 25.77
C ASN A 7 -16.96 -46.60 25.58
N GLU A 8 -15.76 -46.45 26.10
CA GLU A 8 -15.18 -47.14 27.27
C GLU A 8 -15.46 -48.67 27.35
N THR A 9 -14.51 -49.50 27.51
CA THR A 9 -13.71 -49.88 28.67
C THR A 9 -12.97 -51.20 28.40
N GLU A 10 -11.70 -51.22 28.81
CA GLU A 10 -11.08 -52.19 29.75
C GLU A 10 -11.24 -53.70 29.51
N THR A 11 -10.19 -54.42 29.39
CA THR A 11 -9.49 -55.14 30.45
C THR A 11 -8.51 -56.17 29.86
N THR A 12 -7.31 -56.15 30.38
CA THR A 12 -6.34 -57.27 30.42
C THR A 12 -6.89 -58.40 31.32
N PRO A 13 -6.44 -59.68 31.34
CA PRO A 13 -5.02 -60.06 31.38
C PRO A 13 -4.61 -61.47 30.83
N LEU A 14 -3.32 -61.67 30.75
CA LEU A 14 -2.45 -62.75 31.28
C LEU A 14 -2.27 -64.08 30.53
N SER A 15 -1.01 -64.34 30.32
CA SER A 15 -0.26 -65.58 30.41
C SER A 15 -0.29 -66.52 29.20
N THR A 16 0.75 -66.99 28.73
CA THR A 16 1.96 -67.71 29.06
C THR A 16 2.51 -68.40 27.81
N ASP A 17 3.83 -68.36 27.77
CA ASP A 17 4.80 -69.38 27.38
C ASP A 17 4.99 -69.83 25.92
N THR A 18 6.24 -69.61 25.56
CA THR A 18 7.20 -70.53 24.98
C THR A 18 6.96 -70.97 23.51
N ASP A 19 7.72 -70.56 22.57
CA ASP A 19 8.82 -71.34 22.05
C ASP A 19 9.73 -70.62 21.06
N ILE A 20 10.94 -71.03 21.13
CA ILE A 20 12.13 -70.64 20.42
C ILE A 20 12.02 -71.06 18.96
N ALA A 21 12.14 -70.09 18.03
CA ALA A 21 12.63 -70.40 16.70
C ALA A 21 13.52 -69.25 16.21
N SER A 22 14.77 -69.57 16.15
CA SER A 22 15.82 -68.81 15.49
C SER A 22 15.47 -68.46 14.09
N GLU A 23 15.25 -67.16 13.81
CA GLU A 23 15.18 -66.68 12.45
C GLU A 23 16.37 -65.76 12.20
N GLN A 24 17.15 -66.21 11.26
CA GLN A 24 18.41 -65.70 10.80
C GLN A 24 18.28 -64.20 10.47
N ALA A 25 19.09 -63.40 11.13
CA ALA A 25 19.41 -62.07 10.71
C ALA A 25 20.01 -62.11 9.30
N THR A 26 19.23 -61.75 8.31
CA THR A 26 19.79 -61.40 7.01
C THR A 26 20.69 -60.19 7.22
N PRO A 27 21.94 -60.22 6.79
CA PRO A 27 22.79 -59.05 6.82
C PRO A 27 22.17 -58.02 5.87
N THR A 28 21.74 -56.90 6.41
CA THR A 28 21.46 -55.72 5.64
C THR A 28 22.73 -55.35 4.90
N GLU A 29 22.78 -55.70 3.65
CA GLU A 29 23.83 -55.32 2.73
C GLU A 29 23.94 -53.78 2.78
N SER A 30 24.88 -53.26 3.51
CA SER A 30 25.28 -51.84 3.48
C SER A 30 25.76 -51.62 2.05
N VAL A 31 24.88 -51.11 1.21
CA VAL A 31 25.24 -50.59 -0.12
C VAL A 31 26.26 -49.49 0.16
N ALA A 32 27.52 -49.83 0.09
CA ALA A 32 28.59 -48.87 0.09
C ALA A 32 28.42 -48.02 -1.17
N LEU A 33 27.82 -46.83 -0.99
CA LEU A 33 27.70 -45.85 -2.05
C LEU A 33 29.10 -45.57 -2.60
N ASP A 34 29.25 -45.74 -3.93
CA ASP A 34 30.48 -45.40 -4.61
C ASP A 34 30.86 -43.96 -4.25
N PRO A 35 32.06 -43.64 -3.79
CA PRO A 35 32.49 -42.30 -3.44
C PRO A 35 32.22 -41.29 -4.56
N LYS A 36 32.19 -41.72 -5.81
CA LYS A 36 31.79 -40.90 -6.95
C LYS A 36 30.31 -40.53 -6.96
N ASP A 37 29.45 -41.44 -6.51
CA ASP A 37 28.01 -41.16 -6.44
C ASP A 37 27.69 -40.15 -5.34
N VAL A 38 28.42 -40.21 -4.22
CA VAL A 38 28.32 -39.21 -3.15
C VAL A 38 28.79 -37.84 -3.63
N GLU A 39 29.91 -37.78 -4.36
CA GLU A 39 30.43 -36.54 -4.91
C GLU A 39 29.48 -35.93 -5.94
N LEU A 40 28.89 -36.75 -6.82
CA LEU A 40 27.87 -36.34 -7.78
C LEU A 40 26.61 -35.82 -7.09
N ALA A 41 26.16 -36.44 -6.01
CA ALA A 41 25.02 -35.97 -5.25
C ALA A 41 25.28 -34.58 -4.63
N VAL A 42 26.46 -34.36 -4.04
CA VAL A 42 26.88 -33.09 -3.49
C VAL A 42 26.98 -31.99 -4.56
N LEU A 43 27.52 -32.31 -5.73
CA LEU A 43 27.60 -31.37 -6.83
C LEU A 43 26.22 -31.02 -7.39
N LYS A 44 25.32 -31.97 -7.49
CA LYS A 44 23.92 -31.74 -7.90
C LYS A 44 23.19 -30.84 -6.91
N ASP A 45 23.34 -31.10 -5.60
CA ASP A 45 22.77 -30.24 -4.56
C ASP A 45 23.30 -28.80 -4.64
N ARG A 46 24.62 -28.65 -4.83
CA ARG A 46 25.22 -27.34 -5.05
C ARG A 46 24.69 -26.61 -6.28
N LEU A 47 24.54 -27.33 -7.39
CA LEU A 47 23.96 -26.76 -8.62
C LEU A 47 22.53 -26.29 -8.41
N LEU A 48 21.68 -27.11 -7.77
CA LEU A 48 20.30 -26.76 -7.49
C LEU A 48 20.21 -25.52 -6.57
N ARG A 49 21.06 -25.47 -5.55
CA ARG A 49 21.12 -24.31 -4.65
C ARG A 49 21.58 -23.05 -5.37
N LEU A 50 22.64 -23.15 -6.18
CA LEU A 50 23.13 -22.04 -6.98
C LEU A 50 22.10 -21.53 -7.99
N GLN A 51 21.36 -22.45 -8.61
CA GLN A 51 20.27 -22.09 -9.52
C GLN A 51 19.14 -21.36 -8.78
N ALA A 52 18.74 -21.85 -7.61
CA ALA A 52 17.73 -21.18 -6.78
C ALA A 52 18.19 -19.78 -6.33
N ASP A 53 19.44 -19.64 -5.91
CA ASP A 53 20.04 -18.36 -5.52
C ASP A 53 20.09 -17.38 -6.71
N PHE A 54 20.47 -17.88 -7.88
CA PHE A 54 20.50 -17.06 -9.11
C PHE A 54 19.09 -16.58 -9.50
N ASP A 55 18.09 -17.44 -9.44
CA ASP A 55 16.71 -17.07 -9.74
C ASP A 55 16.17 -16.03 -8.73
N ASN A 56 16.50 -16.20 -7.46
CA ASN A 56 16.14 -15.25 -6.43
C ASN A 56 16.86 -13.90 -6.63
N PHE A 57 18.15 -13.93 -6.96
CA PHE A 57 18.93 -12.74 -7.29
C PHE A 57 18.34 -12.01 -8.51
N ARG A 58 18.02 -12.74 -9.58
CA ARG A 58 17.42 -12.18 -10.79
C ARG A 58 16.08 -11.49 -10.50
N LYS A 59 15.21 -12.17 -9.74
CA LYS A 59 13.90 -11.58 -9.33
C LYS A 59 14.09 -10.32 -8.50
N ARG A 60 15.03 -10.34 -7.55
CA ARG A 60 15.35 -9.17 -6.72
C ARG A 60 15.89 -8.03 -7.57
N THR A 61 16.86 -8.29 -8.43
CA THR A 61 17.47 -7.26 -9.29
C THR A 61 16.47 -6.59 -10.22
N LEU A 62 15.47 -7.34 -10.75
CA LEU A 62 14.41 -6.76 -11.55
C LEU A 62 13.54 -5.79 -10.72
N ARG A 63 13.15 -6.21 -9.51
CA ARG A 63 12.39 -5.35 -8.59
C ARG A 63 13.18 -4.10 -8.19
N ASP A 64 14.46 -4.27 -7.87
CA ASP A 64 15.34 -3.16 -7.49
C ASP A 64 15.46 -2.12 -8.63
N ARG A 65 15.53 -2.58 -9.89
CA ARG A 65 15.54 -1.69 -11.06
C ARG A 65 14.23 -0.92 -11.23
N GLU A 66 13.10 -1.59 -11.10
CA GLU A 66 11.78 -0.96 -11.16
C GLU A 66 11.62 0.07 -10.02
N ASP A 67 12.05 -0.28 -8.82
CA ASP A 67 12.03 0.61 -7.67
C ASP A 67 12.94 1.83 -7.84
N MET A 68 14.13 1.66 -8.42
CA MET A 68 15.03 2.78 -8.72
C MET A 68 14.42 3.73 -9.74
N ALA A 69 13.87 3.20 -10.84
CA ALA A 69 13.20 4.02 -11.86
C ALA A 69 12.02 4.79 -11.28
N ARG A 70 11.20 4.12 -10.45
CA ARG A 70 10.08 4.75 -9.77
C ARG A 70 10.53 5.86 -8.81
N ARG A 71 11.54 5.62 -7.96
CA ARG A 71 12.06 6.62 -7.01
C ARG A 71 12.64 7.84 -7.72
N ALA A 72 13.30 7.63 -8.88
CA ALA A 72 13.80 8.73 -9.68
C ALA A 72 12.65 9.59 -10.22
N ALA A 73 11.61 8.96 -10.77
CA ALA A 73 10.41 9.65 -11.22
C ALA A 73 9.68 10.36 -10.08
N GLU A 74 9.54 9.72 -8.93
CA GLU A 74 8.91 10.28 -7.73
C GLU A 74 9.57 11.58 -7.28
N LYS A 75 10.91 11.61 -7.24
CA LYS A 75 11.64 12.82 -6.85
C LYS A 75 11.33 14.00 -7.79
N ILE A 76 11.42 13.77 -9.10
CA ILE A 76 11.15 14.82 -10.10
C ILE A 76 9.68 15.28 -10.02
N LEU A 77 8.76 14.34 -9.87
CA LEU A 77 7.34 14.65 -9.78
C LEU A 77 7.02 15.47 -8.53
N LYS A 78 7.60 15.13 -7.37
CA LYS A 78 7.42 15.91 -6.12
C LYS A 78 7.93 17.34 -6.25
N GLU A 79 9.00 17.56 -6.99
CA GLU A 79 9.54 18.90 -7.25
C GLU A 79 8.70 19.68 -8.29
N LEU A 80 8.05 18.97 -9.22
CA LEU A 80 7.21 19.57 -10.26
C LEU A 80 5.82 19.98 -9.76
N LEU A 81 5.23 19.19 -8.86
CA LEU A 81 3.86 19.42 -8.36
C LEU A 81 3.64 20.85 -7.80
N PRO A 82 4.55 21.43 -7.00
CA PRO A 82 4.39 22.82 -6.53
C PRO A 82 4.33 23.85 -7.66
N ALA A 83 5.07 23.63 -8.76
CA ALA A 83 5.02 24.52 -9.91
C ALA A 83 3.65 24.47 -10.60
N ILE A 84 3.06 23.29 -10.70
CA ILE A 84 1.71 23.12 -11.25
C ILE A 84 0.67 23.77 -10.34
N ASP A 85 0.81 23.66 -9.01
CA ASP A 85 -0.10 24.31 -8.06
C ASP A 85 -0.04 25.84 -8.20
N HIS A 86 1.16 26.40 -8.28
CA HIS A 86 1.34 27.86 -8.47
C HIS A 86 0.78 28.31 -9.82
N PHE A 87 0.90 27.48 -10.86
CA PHE A 87 0.33 27.77 -12.16
C PHE A 87 -1.21 27.80 -12.11
N ASP A 88 -1.81 26.82 -11.41
CA ASP A 88 -3.28 26.78 -11.20
C ASP A 88 -3.75 28.01 -10.39
N LEU A 89 -3.06 28.37 -9.31
CA LEU A 89 -3.34 29.61 -8.55
C LEU A 89 -3.22 30.85 -9.43
N GLY A 90 -2.20 30.90 -10.31
CA GLY A 90 -2.02 32.00 -11.24
C GLY A 90 -3.19 32.15 -12.22
N ILE A 91 -3.71 31.04 -12.74
CA ILE A 91 -4.90 31.02 -13.60
C ILE A 91 -6.13 31.50 -12.82
N GLN A 92 -6.34 31.05 -11.59
CA GLN A 92 -7.47 31.46 -10.75
C GLN A 92 -7.39 32.98 -10.45
N ALA A 93 -6.20 33.51 -10.18
CA ALA A 93 -5.98 34.94 -9.99
C ALA A 93 -6.25 35.74 -11.29
N ALA A 94 -5.79 35.22 -12.43
CA ALA A 94 -6.03 35.82 -13.73
C ALA A 94 -7.52 35.87 -14.10
N ARG A 95 -8.32 34.85 -13.73
CA ARG A 95 -9.78 34.84 -13.88
C ARG A 95 -10.48 35.95 -13.07
N LYS A 96 -9.97 36.23 -11.86
CA LYS A 96 -10.48 37.30 -10.97
C LYS A 96 -10.07 38.68 -11.44
N SER A 97 -9.01 38.80 -12.24
CA SER A 97 -8.50 40.04 -12.82
C SER A 97 -9.14 40.28 -14.19
N HIS A 98 -9.19 41.54 -14.64
CA HIS A 98 -9.76 41.91 -15.94
C HIS A 98 -8.87 41.53 -17.14
N ILE A 99 -8.22 40.35 -17.07
CA ILE A 99 -7.42 39.79 -18.17
C ILE A 99 -8.34 39.25 -19.26
N LYS A 100 -7.93 39.42 -20.52
CA LYS A 100 -8.71 38.91 -21.66
C LYS A 100 -8.94 37.38 -21.52
N HIS A 101 -10.20 36.96 -21.62
CA HIS A 101 -10.63 35.56 -21.48
C HIS A 101 -9.81 34.58 -22.35
N ALA A 102 -9.51 34.96 -23.60
CA ALA A 102 -8.71 34.14 -24.50
C ALA A 102 -7.29 33.80 -23.97
N VAL A 103 -6.71 34.70 -23.15
CA VAL A 103 -5.39 34.43 -22.53
C VAL A 103 -5.52 33.42 -21.42
N VAL A 104 -6.58 33.53 -20.62
CA VAL A 104 -6.89 32.58 -19.53
C VAL A 104 -7.15 31.18 -20.10
N GLU A 105 -7.96 31.08 -21.17
CA GLU A 105 -8.23 29.81 -21.86
C GLU A 105 -6.94 29.17 -22.40
N GLY A 106 -6.03 29.98 -22.95
CA GLY A 106 -4.74 29.50 -23.40
C GLY A 106 -3.92 28.84 -22.26
N PHE A 107 -3.86 29.49 -21.09
CA PHE A 107 -3.19 28.94 -19.92
C PHE A 107 -3.88 27.68 -19.37
N GLU A 108 -5.21 27.63 -19.36
CA GLU A 108 -5.97 26.44 -19.00
C GLU A 108 -5.69 25.25 -19.94
N GLY A 109 -5.56 25.55 -21.24
CA GLY A 109 -5.16 24.54 -22.23
C GLY A 109 -3.79 23.94 -21.93
N ILE A 110 -2.82 24.78 -21.54
CA ILE A 110 -1.48 24.32 -21.12
C ILE A 110 -1.56 23.48 -19.84
N LEU A 111 -2.31 23.93 -18.84
CA LEU A 111 -2.49 23.20 -17.58
C LEU A 111 -3.14 21.83 -17.83
N LYS A 112 -4.15 21.76 -18.69
CA LYS A 112 -4.78 20.51 -19.09
C LYS A 112 -3.80 19.55 -19.78
N GLN A 113 -2.89 20.10 -20.59
CA GLN A 113 -1.83 19.29 -21.20
C GLN A 113 -0.86 18.71 -20.15
N PHE A 114 -0.49 19.48 -19.13
CA PHE A 114 0.31 18.99 -18.00
C PHE A 114 -0.39 17.85 -17.27
N TYR A 115 -1.66 18.00 -16.95
CA TYR A 115 -2.43 16.91 -16.31
C TYR A 115 -2.49 15.65 -17.18
N GLY A 116 -2.67 15.81 -18.50
CA GLY A 116 -2.65 14.67 -19.43
C GLY A 116 -1.29 13.96 -19.51
N ILE A 117 -0.17 14.69 -19.34
CA ILE A 117 1.17 14.10 -19.26
C ILE A 117 1.34 13.34 -17.93
N LEU A 118 0.90 13.92 -16.83
CA LEU A 118 0.94 13.28 -15.51
C LEU A 118 0.15 11.97 -15.51
N GLU A 119 -1.06 11.98 -16.04
CA GLU A 119 -1.92 10.80 -16.15
C GLU A 119 -1.28 9.68 -17.00
N LYS A 120 -0.71 10.03 -18.16
CA LYS A 120 0.04 9.09 -19.00
C LYS A 120 1.27 8.51 -18.28
N SER A 121 1.85 9.25 -17.36
CA SER A 121 2.97 8.82 -16.52
C SER A 121 2.51 7.98 -15.30
N GLY A 122 1.20 7.70 -15.17
CA GLY A 122 0.62 6.93 -14.07
C GLY A 122 0.40 7.74 -12.80
N VAL A 123 0.47 9.08 -12.87
CA VAL A 123 0.14 9.98 -11.76
C VAL A 123 -1.35 10.29 -11.81
N THR A 124 -2.05 9.98 -10.73
CA THR A 124 -3.48 10.25 -10.61
C THR A 124 -3.76 11.14 -9.40
N PRO A 125 -4.72 12.08 -9.49
CA PRO A 125 -5.14 12.86 -8.33
C PRO A 125 -5.82 11.96 -7.30
N ILE A 126 -5.74 12.37 -6.04
CA ILE A 126 -6.47 11.74 -4.94
C ILE A 126 -7.85 12.43 -4.90
N GLU A 127 -8.91 11.64 -4.99
CA GLU A 127 -10.26 12.14 -4.79
C GLU A 127 -10.52 12.34 -3.30
N THR A 128 -10.93 13.55 -2.92
CA THR A 128 -11.04 13.92 -1.50
C THR A 128 -12.40 14.50 -1.14
N ARG A 129 -13.01 15.24 -2.07
CA ARG A 129 -14.24 16.00 -1.80
C ARG A 129 -15.42 15.09 -1.45
N GLY A 130 -16.03 15.33 -0.29
CA GLY A 130 -17.18 14.56 0.16
C GLY A 130 -16.84 13.16 0.65
N GLN A 131 -15.53 12.85 0.85
CA GLN A 131 -15.08 11.59 1.44
C GLN A 131 -14.74 11.77 2.92
N SER A 132 -14.71 10.67 3.65
CA SER A 132 -14.21 10.67 5.03
C SER A 132 -12.72 10.97 5.04
N PHE A 133 -12.27 11.71 6.04
CA PHE A 133 -10.86 11.98 6.25
C PHE A 133 -10.09 10.69 6.51
N ASP A 134 -9.04 10.47 5.74
CA ASP A 134 -8.10 9.36 5.91
C ASP A 134 -6.67 9.92 6.11
N PRO A 135 -6.07 9.76 7.30
CA PRO A 135 -4.72 10.27 7.58
C PRO A 135 -3.63 9.72 6.66
N HIS A 136 -3.85 8.60 5.98
CA HIS A 136 -2.87 8.02 5.07
C HIS A 136 -2.75 8.81 3.76
N ILE A 137 -3.83 9.43 3.30
CA ILE A 137 -3.90 10.11 2.00
C ILE A 137 -4.25 11.59 2.11
N HIS A 138 -4.73 12.04 3.28
CA HIS A 138 -5.14 13.41 3.53
C HIS A 138 -4.31 14.05 4.64
N GLU A 139 -4.02 15.32 4.48
CA GLU A 139 -3.41 16.20 5.48
C GLU A 139 -4.45 17.25 5.89
N CYS A 140 -4.92 17.21 7.13
CA CYS A 140 -5.87 18.19 7.64
C CYS A 140 -5.15 19.51 7.93
N VAL A 141 -5.52 20.58 7.24
CA VAL A 141 -4.98 21.93 7.47
C VAL A 141 -5.74 22.63 8.58
N THR A 142 -7.07 22.50 8.57
CA THR A 142 -7.96 23.09 9.58
C THR A 142 -9.25 22.30 9.67
N GLN A 143 -9.91 22.42 10.84
CA GLN A 143 -11.25 21.89 11.05
C GLN A 143 -12.19 23.07 11.22
N ILE A 144 -13.34 23.02 10.57
CA ILE A 144 -14.38 24.02 10.67
C ILE A 144 -15.74 23.38 11.00
N PRO A 145 -16.56 24.02 11.80
CA PRO A 145 -17.91 23.54 12.04
C PRO A 145 -18.75 23.62 10.74
N SER A 146 -19.55 22.60 10.48
CA SER A 146 -20.44 22.55 9.32
C SER A 146 -21.72 21.83 9.68
N GLU A 147 -22.85 22.43 9.34
CA GLU A 147 -24.17 21.80 9.49
C GLU A 147 -24.50 20.84 8.34
N GLU A 148 -23.84 21.04 7.18
CA GLU A 148 -24.08 20.25 5.96
C GLU A 148 -23.24 18.96 5.93
N HIS A 149 -22.12 18.93 6.65
CA HIS A 149 -21.19 17.82 6.62
C HIS A 149 -21.00 17.22 8.01
N PRO A 150 -21.14 15.88 8.16
CA PRO A 150 -20.86 15.20 9.42
C PRO A 150 -19.41 15.36 9.83
N GLU A 151 -19.13 15.11 11.11
CA GLU A 151 -17.78 15.13 11.66
C GLU A 151 -16.84 14.21 10.87
N SER A 152 -15.58 14.63 10.71
CA SER A 152 -14.54 13.91 9.97
C SER A 152 -14.77 13.77 8.46
N MET A 153 -15.67 14.56 7.88
CA MET A 153 -15.83 14.61 6.42
C MET A 153 -15.02 15.74 5.82
N VAL A 154 -14.44 15.50 4.65
CA VAL A 154 -13.71 16.51 3.87
C VAL A 154 -14.70 17.47 3.23
N ILE A 155 -14.62 18.74 3.61
CA ILE A 155 -15.44 19.82 3.07
C ILE A 155 -14.83 20.35 1.78
N GLU A 156 -13.54 20.69 1.84
CA GLU A 156 -12.83 21.32 0.75
C GLU A 156 -11.39 20.82 0.66
N GLU A 157 -10.88 20.76 -0.56
CA GLU A 157 -9.48 20.48 -0.85
C GLU A 157 -8.75 21.79 -1.16
N THR A 158 -7.83 22.19 -0.29
CA THR A 158 -7.03 23.40 -0.48
C THR A 158 -5.84 23.16 -1.39
N ARG A 159 -5.33 21.93 -1.42
CA ARG A 159 -4.22 21.52 -2.27
C ARG A 159 -4.39 20.08 -2.72
N LYS A 160 -4.31 19.87 -4.04
CA LYS A 160 -4.51 18.54 -4.63
C LYS A 160 -3.43 17.56 -4.22
N GLY A 161 -3.84 16.37 -3.76
CA GLY A 161 -2.96 15.24 -3.57
C GLY A 161 -2.77 14.45 -4.85
N TYR A 162 -1.65 13.72 -4.94
CA TYR A 162 -1.32 12.89 -6.09
C TYR A 162 -0.68 11.58 -5.67
N ARG A 163 -0.96 10.52 -6.44
CA ARG A 163 -0.34 9.21 -6.30
C ARG A 163 0.27 8.76 -7.62
N LEU A 164 1.36 7.98 -7.55
CA LEU A 164 1.99 7.29 -8.67
C LEU A 164 1.71 5.80 -8.53
N GLY A 165 0.73 5.29 -9.26
CA GLY A 165 0.20 3.95 -9.05
C GLY A 165 -0.35 3.79 -7.63
N THR A 166 0.29 2.93 -6.82
CA THR A 166 -0.07 2.69 -5.40
C THR A 166 0.64 3.61 -4.41
N TYR A 167 1.65 4.38 -4.85
CA TYR A 167 2.49 5.22 -3.97
C TYR A 167 1.97 6.65 -3.92
N ILE A 168 1.86 7.18 -2.71
CA ILE A 168 1.45 8.57 -2.49
C ILE A 168 2.66 9.47 -2.73
N LEU A 169 2.56 10.33 -3.75
CA LEU A 169 3.55 11.37 -4.02
C LEU A 169 3.43 12.51 -3.02
N ARG A 170 2.18 12.91 -2.75
CA ARG A 170 1.81 13.99 -1.84
C ARG A 170 0.37 13.78 -1.37
N ALA A 171 0.12 13.90 -0.06
CA ALA A 171 -1.21 13.92 0.50
C ALA A 171 -2.00 15.15 0.01
N SER A 172 -3.33 15.02 -0.05
CA SER A 172 -4.22 16.17 -0.30
C SER A 172 -4.34 16.99 0.97
N GLN A 173 -4.13 18.31 0.88
CA GLN A 173 -4.42 19.21 1.98
C GLN A 173 -5.91 19.55 1.97
N VAL A 174 -6.57 19.28 3.08
CA VAL A 174 -8.02 19.33 3.17
C VAL A 174 -8.49 20.08 4.40
N ILE A 175 -9.67 20.68 4.27
CA ILE A 175 -10.46 21.22 5.37
C ILE A 175 -11.49 20.15 5.76
N VAL A 176 -11.54 19.83 7.04
CA VAL A 176 -12.38 18.75 7.59
C VAL A 176 -13.50 19.34 8.44
N SER A 177 -14.67 18.73 8.40
CA SER A 177 -15.79 19.09 9.27
C SER A 177 -15.55 18.65 10.70
N SER A 178 -15.77 19.54 11.64
CA SER A 178 -15.87 19.19 13.08
C SER A 178 -17.30 18.81 13.49
N GLY A 179 -18.21 18.70 12.53
CA GLY A 179 -19.65 18.52 12.78
C GLY A 179 -20.36 19.85 13.04
N PRO A 180 -21.65 19.82 13.39
CA PRO A 180 -22.43 21.02 13.72
C PRO A 180 -21.81 21.75 14.92
N ALA A 181 -21.78 23.09 14.85
CA ALA A 181 -21.23 23.92 15.90
C ALA A 181 -21.89 23.59 17.24
N LYS A 182 -21.12 23.16 18.21
CA LYS A 182 -21.61 23.05 19.59
C LYS A 182 -21.89 24.46 20.08
N ALA A 183 -23.05 24.64 20.72
CA ALA A 183 -23.51 25.96 21.21
C ALA A 183 -22.53 26.70 22.16
N ALA A 184 -21.46 26.03 22.61
CA ALA A 184 -20.38 26.63 23.41
C ALA A 184 -19.36 27.43 22.56
N ASP A 185 -19.06 27.00 21.33
CA ASP A 185 -18.07 27.65 20.47
C ASP A 185 -18.65 28.93 19.82
N ALA A 186 -19.97 29.01 19.66
CA ALA A 186 -20.64 30.21 19.14
C ALA A 186 -20.54 31.40 20.12
N ALA A 187 -20.50 31.14 21.42
CA ALA A 187 -20.40 32.19 22.45
C ALA A 187 -18.97 32.80 22.54
N GLU A 188 -17.93 32.05 22.22
CA GLU A 188 -16.55 32.58 22.21
C GLU A 188 -16.24 33.41 20.96
N MET A 189 -16.81 33.08 19.80
CA MET A 189 -16.64 33.89 18.58
C MET A 189 -17.37 35.24 18.65
N GLU A 190 -18.49 35.35 19.38
CA GLU A 190 -19.18 36.63 19.60
C GLU A 190 -18.47 37.52 20.63
N ALA A 191 -17.66 36.92 21.52
CA ALA A 191 -16.91 37.66 22.54
C ALA A 191 -15.62 38.31 21.99
N GLU A 192 -15.01 37.78 20.95
CA GLU A 192 -13.80 38.36 20.31
C GLU A 192 -14.12 39.39 19.21
N GLY A 193 -15.36 39.54 18.80
CA GLY A 193 -15.81 40.43 17.73
C GLY A 193 -16.35 41.79 18.18
N ASN A 194 -16.32 42.13 19.49
CA ASN A 194 -16.90 43.40 19.97
C ASN A 194 -15.82 44.35 20.55
#